data_ad8a2f21e362d6601b01529cd6b4b8f2
#
_entry.id   ad8a2f21e362d6601b01529cd6b4b8f2
#
_cell.length_a   1.000
_cell.length_b   1.000
_cell.length_c   1.000
_cell.angle_alpha   90.00
_cell.angle_beta   90.00
_cell.angle_gamma   90.00
#
_symmetry.space_group_name_H-M   'P 1'
#
loop_
_entity.id
_entity.type
_entity.pdbx_description
1 polymer ?
#
loop_
_entity_poly.entity_id
_entity_poly.type
_entity_poly.pdbx_seq_one_letter_code
_entity_poly.pdbx_strand_id
1 'polypeptide(L)'
;MEPIPREVLDAANSKSRRLRELVRAPEILVMPGAYDVLSALLFEQMGFKAIQGTSGGIAAALGYPDGEAISRELFVELSGKFNAAVSVPFNADGERGYGDENGVKETVRALVAAGVAGMNLEDGAGRKRGGARELVELSEQLRKINAVTEAKRALGSEFFLNARIDAFMVMADDQKKALDEAIRRGNAYAEAGGDCIFYLSVHSREIIGRLAREVKAPISILAGPQSPSVNELQDLGLARVSYGSAFLKAAIGGTRKLAREILENGTVTSLKEGMQTPEINALVTKKNRN
;
A
#
# COMPACT_ATOMS: atom_id res chain seq x y z
N MET A 1 15.86 -4.88 -23.17
CA MET A 1 15.96 -4.72 -21.69
C MET A 1 16.73 -5.91 -21.14
N GLU A 2 17.70 -5.67 -20.27
CA GLU A 2 18.50 -6.73 -19.67
C GLU A 2 17.66 -7.71 -18.83
N PRO A 3 18.01 -8.99 -18.76
CA PRO A 3 17.33 -9.95 -17.92
C PRO A 3 17.54 -9.62 -16.43
N ILE A 4 16.53 -9.87 -15.60
CA ILE A 4 16.66 -9.71 -14.14
C ILE A 4 17.60 -10.82 -13.64
N PRO A 5 18.64 -10.50 -12.84
CA PRO A 5 19.51 -11.52 -12.26
C PRO A 5 18.70 -12.53 -11.44
N ARG A 6 19.04 -13.81 -11.56
CA ARG A 6 18.27 -14.90 -10.94
C ARG A 6 18.17 -14.75 -9.41
N GLU A 7 19.26 -14.38 -8.77
CA GLU A 7 19.31 -14.13 -7.32
C GLU A 7 18.34 -13.03 -6.86
N VAL A 8 18.21 -11.94 -7.65
CA VAL A 8 17.25 -10.86 -7.38
C VAL A 8 15.83 -11.36 -7.54
N LEU A 9 15.55 -12.10 -8.62
CA LEU A 9 14.22 -12.68 -8.86
C LEU A 9 13.83 -13.68 -7.76
N ASP A 10 14.74 -14.55 -7.35
CA ASP A 10 14.50 -15.55 -6.30
C ASP A 10 14.24 -14.89 -4.94
N ALA A 11 14.98 -13.82 -4.61
CA ALA A 11 14.75 -13.01 -3.41
C ALA A 11 13.38 -12.30 -3.43
N ALA A 12 13.03 -11.66 -4.56
CA ALA A 12 11.73 -11.04 -4.75
C ALA A 12 10.60 -12.07 -4.62
N ASN A 13 10.74 -13.22 -5.27
CA ASN A 13 9.76 -14.30 -5.20
C ASN A 13 9.58 -14.85 -3.78
N SER A 14 10.66 -14.96 -3.00
CA SER A 14 10.59 -15.36 -1.60
C SER A 14 9.74 -14.39 -0.79
N LYS A 15 9.98 -13.08 -0.91
CA LYS A 15 9.19 -12.03 -0.25
C LYS A 15 7.73 -12.02 -0.73
N SER A 16 7.48 -12.22 -2.03
CA SER A 16 6.12 -12.28 -2.60
C SER A 16 5.32 -13.47 -2.06
N ARG A 17 5.93 -14.66 -2.02
CA ARG A 17 5.32 -15.86 -1.41
C ARG A 17 5.04 -15.62 0.06
N ARG A 18 6.01 -15.05 0.81
CA ARG A 18 5.81 -14.74 2.22
C ARG A 18 4.64 -13.78 2.45
N LEU A 19 4.50 -12.74 1.63
CA LEU A 19 3.36 -11.82 1.71
C LEU A 19 2.04 -12.54 1.46
N ARG A 20 1.98 -13.41 0.45
CA ARG A 20 0.79 -14.21 0.14
C ARG A 20 0.42 -15.18 1.26
N GLU A 21 1.40 -15.82 1.88
CA GLU A 21 1.20 -16.67 3.06
C GLU A 21 0.62 -15.90 4.24
N LEU A 22 1.17 -14.70 4.52
CA LEU A 22 0.69 -13.83 5.59
C LEU A 22 -0.75 -13.37 5.36
N VAL A 23 -1.10 -13.02 4.12
CA VAL A 23 -2.48 -12.61 3.76
C VAL A 23 -3.47 -13.79 3.85
N ARG A 24 -3.01 -15.02 3.66
CA ARG A 24 -3.85 -16.22 3.75
C ARG A 24 -3.84 -16.88 5.13
N ALA A 25 -3.05 -16.37 6.04
CA ALA A 25 -3.02 -16.87 7.40
C ALA A 25 -4.35 -16.60 8.14
N PRO A 26 -4.69 -17.40 9.18
CA PRO A 26 -5.89 -17.15 9.99
C PRO A 26 -5.85 -15.80 10.72
N GLU A 27 -4.66 -15.30 11.08
CA GLU A 27 -4.45 -14.03 11.75
C GLU A 27 -4.43 -12.89 10.71
N ILE A 28 -5.20 -11.83 10.96
CA ILE A 28 -5.23 -10.66 10.08
C ILE A 28 -3.85 -10.02 9.96
N LEU A 29 -3.40 -9.77 8.74
CA LEU A 29 -2.13 -9.10 8.48
C LEU A 29 -2.29 -7.58 8.66
N VAL A 30 -1.59 -7.02 9.64
CA VAL A 30 -1.51 -5.58 9.88
C VAL A 30 -0.29 -5.01 9.15
N MET A 31 -0.52 -4.07 8.21
CA MET A 31 0.53 -3.44 7.42
C MET A 31 0.57 -1.93 7.64
N PRO A 32 1.56 -1.39 8.36
CA PRO A 32 1.73 0.04 8.50
C PRO A 32 2.15 0.69 7.17
N GLY A 33 1.74 1.96 6.97
CA GLY A 33 2.09 2.73 5.78
C GLY A 33 3.41 3.48 5.96
N ALA A 34 4.49 3.01 5.34
CA ALA A 34 5.78 3.68 5.33
C ALA A 34 5.81 4.79 4.27
N TYR A 35 6.32 5.95 4.65
CA TYR A 35 6.47 7.13 3.79
C TYR A 35 7.93 7.54 3.56
N ASP A 36 8.85 6.99 4.36
CA ASP A 36 10.29 7.08 4.22
C ASP A 36 10.98 5.81 4.72
N VAL A 37 12.28 5.69 4.47
CA VAL A 37 13.06 4.50 4.87
C VAL A 37 13.12 4.36 6.40
N LEU A 38 13.16 5.47 7.13
CA LEU A 38 13.23 5.44 8.59
C LEU A 38 11.97 4.85 9.21
N SER A 39 10.80 5.23 8.71
CA SER A 39 9.51 4.65 9.15
C SER A 39 9.43 3.15 8.83
N ALA A 40 9.94 2.71 7.68
CA ALA A 40 9.98 1.29 7.35
C ALA A 40 10.87 0.48 8.32
N LEU A 41 12.07 0.98 8.65
CA LEU A 41 12.97 0.38 9.63
C LEU A 41 12.35 0.31 11.02
N LEU A 42 11.66 1.38 11.44
CA LEU A 42 10.94 1.43 12.71
C LEU A 42 9.85 0.35 12.77
N PHE A 43 9.04 0.22 11.73
CA PHE A 43 7.97 -0.77 11.68
C PHE A 43 8.51 -2.21 11.74
N GLU A 44 9.58 -2.51 11.04
CA GLU A 44 10.23 -3.82 11.14
C GLU A 44 10.77 -4.06 12.55
N GLN A 45 11.42 -3.07 13.18
CA GLN A 45 11.89 -3.18 14.56
C GLN A 45 10.75 -3.43 15.56
N MET A 46 9.58 -2.83 15.33
CA MET A 46 8.38 -3.03 16.15
C MET A 46 7.72 -4.40 15.93
N GLY A 47 8.18 -5.21 14.96
CA GLY A 47 7.71 -6.56 14.73
C GLY A 47 6.57 -6.68 13.71
N PHE A 48 6.29 -5.66 12.91
CA PHE A 48 5.34 -5.79 11.79
C PHE A 48 5.86 -6.79 10.76
N LYS A 49 5.02 -7.73 10.36
CA LYS A 49 5.38 -8.88 9.51
C LYS A 49 5.50 -8.54 8.01
N ALA A 50 4.95 -7.39 7.60
CA ALA A 50 5.04 -6.82 6.26
C ALA A 50 4.75 -5.31 6.31
N ILE A 51 5.21 -4.56 5.30
CA ILE A 51 5.11 -3.10 5.23
C ILE A 51 4.45 -2.69 3.94
N GLN A 52 3.54 -1.71 4.02
CA GLN A 52 2.90 -1.07 2.88
C GLN A 52 3.58 0.27 2.59
N GLY A 53 4.01 0.52 1.35
CA GLY A 53 4.32 1.87 0.88
C GLY A 53 3.04 2.70 0.75
N THR A 54 3.12 4.01 0.94
CA THR A 54 1.96 4.91 0.78
C THR A 54 2.30 6.02 -0.21
N SER A 55 1.67 6.02 -1.41
CA SER A 55 1.89 6.99 -2.48
C SER A 55 1.75 8.42 -1.98
N GLY A 56 0.60 8.75 -1.37
CA GLY A 56 0.34 10.08 -0.83
C GLY A 56 1.30 10.49 0.31
N GLY A 57 1.80 9.53 1.10
CA GLY A 57 2.79 9.80 2.14
C GLY A 57 4.18 10.08 1.55
N ILE A 58 4.62 9.27 0.61
CA ILE A 58 5.90 9.40 -0.08
C ILE A 58 5.94 10.69 -0.90
N ALA A 59 4.90 10.94 -1.72
CA ALA A 59 4.79 12.16 -2.52
C ALA A 59 4.82 13.41 -1.63
N ALA A 60 4.04 13.45 -0.55
CA ALA A 60 4.02 14.58 0.39
C ALA A 60 5.36 14.81 1.08
N ALA A 61 6.09 13.76 1.48
CA ALA A 61 7.42 13.87 2.06
C ALA A 61 8.45 14.46 1.08
N LEU A 62 8.23 14.30 -0.22
CA LEU A 62 9.04 14.87 -1.30
C LEU A 62 8.54 16.25 -1.78
N GLY A 63 7.43 16.77 -1.23
CA GLY A 63 6.83 18.04 -1.64
C GLY A 63 5.93 17.96 -2.87
N TYR A 64 5.47 16.77 -3.26
CA TYR A 64 4.56 16.54 -4.36
C TYR A 64 3.14 16.23 -3.89
N PRO A 65 2.11 16.55 -4.67
CA PRO A 65 0.75 16.06 -4.43
C PRO A 65 0.64 14.56 -4.71
N ASP A 66 -0.39 13.92 -4.17
CA ASP A 66 -0.75 12.53 -4.46
C ASP A 66 -1.32 12.37 -5.88
N GLY A 67 -1.21 11.18 -6.48
CA GLY A 67 -1.85 10.84 -7.76
C GLY A 67 -0.89 10.82 -8.96
N GLU A 68 0.17 10.01 -8.90
CA GLU A 68 1.22 9.85 -9.93
C GLU A 68 1.94 11.18 -10.27
N ALA A 69 2.11 12.05 -9.26
CA ALA A 69 2.84 13.30 -9.43
C ALA A 69 4.37 13.11 -9.46
N ILE A 70 4.87 11.99 -8.93
CA ILE A 70 6.26 11.56 -9.11
C ILE A 70 6.38 10.62 -10.31
N SER A 71 7.53 10.60 -10.97
CA SER A 71 7.73 9.73 -12.13
C SER A 71 7.78 8.24 -11.71
N ARG A 72 7.49 7.34 -12.65
CA ARG A 72 7.65 5.89 -12.44
C ARG A 72 9.05 5.52 -11.98
N GLU A 73 10.08 6.13 -12.58
CA GLU A 73 11.48 5.88 -12.27
C GLU A 73 11.79 6.21 -10.80
N LEU A 74 11.35 7.37 -10.33
CA LEU A 74 11.52 7.78 -8.94
C LEU A 74 10.72 6.90 -7.99
N PHE A 75 9.48 6.54 -8.35
CA PHE A 75 8.66 5.60 -7.59
C PHE A 75 9.34 4.24 -7.42
N VAL A 76 9.89 3.68 -8.49
CA VAL A 76 10.61 2.39 -8.47
C VAL A 76 11.89 2.48 -7.66
N GLU A 77 12.69 3.56 -7.84
CA GLU A 77 13.91 3.81 -7.07
C GLU A 77 13.61 3.84 -5.56
N LEU A 78 12.60 4.61 -5.15
CA LEU A 78 12.21 4.71 -3.75
C LEU A 78 11.70 3.37 -3.21
N SER A 79 10.85 2.66 -3.97
CA SER A 79 10.35 1.34 -3.59
C SER A 79 11.50 0.33 -3.40
N GLY A 80 12.52 0.39 -4.24
CA GLY A 80 13.75 -0.39 -4.08
C GLY A 80 14.53 -0.02 -2.81
N LYS A 81 14.64 1.26 -2.48
CA LYS A 81 15.27 1.72 -1.22
C LYS A 81 14.53 1.22 0.01
N PHE A 82 13.19 1.25 0.01
CA PHE A 82 12.37 0.66 1.09
C PHE A 82 12.62 -0.84 1.21
N ASN A 83 12.50 -1.56 0.10
CA ASN A 83 12.68 -3.01 0.09
C ASN A 83 14.09 -3.44 0.55
N ALA A 84 15.13 -2.69 0.14
CA ALA A 84 16.51 -2.96 0.57
C ALA A 84 16.78 -2.63 2.04
N ALA A 85 15.97 -1.76 2.66
CA ALA A 85 16.12 -1.38 4.06
C ALA A 85 15.57 -2.43 5.03
N VAL A 86 14.61 -3.26 4.60
CA VAL A 86 13.88 -4.21 5.45
C VAL A 86 13.98 -5.64 4.93
N SER A 87 13.95 -6.60 5.83
CA SER A 87 13.93 -8.04 5.50
C SER A 87 12.51 -8.56 5.26
N VAL A 88 11.51 -7.94 5.89
CA VAL A 88 10.09 -8.29 5.71
C VAL A 88 9.58 -7.88 4.33
N PRO A 89 8.51 -8.52 3.81
CA PRO A 89 7.92 -8.13 2.54
C PRO A 89 7.50 -6.65 2.51
N PHE A 90 7.91 -5.93 1.46
CA PHE A 90 7.45 -4.58 1.17
C PHE A 90 6.49 -4.62 -0.03
N ASN A 91 5.27 -4.09 0.15
CA ASN A 91 4.27 -3.91 -0.91
C ASN A 91 4.24 -2.43 -1.32
N ALA A 92 4.58 -2.11 -2.56
CA ALA A 92 4.58 -0.74 -3.06
C ALA A 92 3.15 -0.22 -3.28
N ASP A 93 2.96 1.10 -3.34
CA ASP A 93 1.69 1.71 -3.72
C ASP A 93 1.79 2.22 -5.17
N GLY A 94 1.47 1.33 -6.11
CA GLY A 94 1.64 1.54 -7.55
C GLY A 94 0.58 2.44 -8.19
N GLU A 95 -0.28 3.07 -7.41
CA GLU A 95 -1.34 3.96 -7.88
C GLU A 95 -2.11 3.34 -9.06
N ARG A 96 -2.17 4.00 -10.22
CA ARG A 96 -2.86 3.51 -11.44
C ARG A 96 -1.95 2.69 -12.37
N GLY A 97 -0.68 2.45 -11.95
CA GLY A 97 0.28 1.61 -12.67
C GLY A 97 1.20 2.35 -13.62
N TYR A 98 1.19 3.69 -13.63
CA TYR A 98 2.06 4.55 -14.45
C TYR A 98 1.92 4.32 -15.96
N GLY A 99 0.67 4.25 -16.43
CA GLY A 99 0.35 4.17 -17.85
C GLY A 99 -0.78 3.20 -18.20
N ASP A 100 -0.79 2.80 -19.46
CA ASP A 100 -1.65 1.75 -20.01
C ASP A 100 -1.16 0.34 -19.61
N GLU A 101 -1.66 -0.70 -20.27
CA GLU A 101 -1.27 -2.09 -20.03
C GLU A 101 0.24 -2.33 -20.19
N ASN A 102 0.89 -1.63 -21.12
CA ASN A 102 2.33 -1.73 -21.33
C ASN A 102 3.11 -1.01 -20.21
N GLY A 103 2.64 0.19 -19.81
CA GLY A 103 3.18 0.91 -18.66
C GLY A 103 3.11 0.09 -17.38
N VAL A 104 1.98 -0.60 -17.13
CA VAL A 104 1.82 -1.52 -15.99
C VAL A 104 2.83 -2.68 -16.05
N LYS A 105 3.04 -3.32 -17.22
CA LYS A 105 4.05 -4.39 -17.39
C LYS A 105 5.46 -3.91 -17.09
N GLU A 106 5.80 -2.70 -17.54
CA GLU A 106 7.10 -2.08 -17.26
C GLU A 106 7.29 -1.77 -15.79
N THR A 107 6.23 -1.24 -15.13
CA THR A 107 6.24 -0.96 -13.69
C THR A 107 6.43 -2.24 -12.88
N VAL A 108 5.70 -3.31 -13.18
CA VAL A 108 5.85 -4.62 -12.52
C VAL A 108 7.27 -5.16 -12.69
N ARG A 109 7.80 -5.14 -13.92
CA ARG A 109 9.16 -5.60 -14.21
C ARG A 109 10.20 -4.82 -13.39
N ALA A 110 10.07 -3.49 -13.35
CA ALA A 110 11.00 -2.62 -12.63
C ALA A 110 10.94 -2.86 -11.11
N LEU A 111 9.75 -3.04 -10.53
CA LEU A 111 9.56 -3.37 -9.13
C LEU A 111 10.13 -4.75 -8.77
N VAL A 112 9.93 -5.76 -9.63
CA VAL A 112 10.54 -7.10 -9.45
C VAL A 112 12.07 -7.01 -9.50
N ALA A 113 12.63 -6.23 -10.43
CA ALA A 113 14.07 -5.99 -10.52
C ALA A 113 14.63 -5.23 -9.30
N ALA A 114 13.80 -4.43 -8.63
CA ALA A 114 14.12 -3.78 -7.36
C ALA A 114 13.87 -4.67 -6.13
N GLY A 115 13.48 -5.95 -6.32
CA GLY A 115 13.25 -6.93 -5.25
C GLY A 115 11.94 -6.77 -4.50
N VAL A 116 11.02 -5.90 -4.95
CA VAL A 116 9.77 -5.57 -4.28
C VAL A 116 8.78 -6.74 -4.33
N ALA A 117 8.09 -7.03 -3.22
CA ALA A 117 7.21 -8.19 -3.08
C ALA A 117 5.89 -8.07 -3.85
N GLY A 118 5.37 -6.88 -4.03
CA GLY A 118 4.08 -6.65 -4.66
C GLY A 118 3.71 -5.18 -4.75
N MET A 119 2.54 -4.90 -5.32
CA MET A 119 2.02 -3.53 -5.38
C MET A 119 0.51 -3.46 -5.21
N ASN A 120 0.02 -2.27 -4.80
CA ASN A 120 -1.37 -1.88 -5.04
C ASN A 120 -1.52 -1.43 -6.50
N LEU A 121 -2.69 -1.68 -7.09
CA LEU A 121 -3.08 -1.14 -8.39
C LEU A 121 -4.54 -0.70 -8.29
N GLU A 122 -4.81 0.61 -8.40
CA GLU A 122 -6.12 1.20 -8.18
C GLU A 122 -6.92 1.45 -9.46
N ASP A 123 -8.25 1.47 -9.31
CA ASP A 123 -9.20 1.74 -10.38
C ASP A 123 -9.81 3.15 -10.35
N GLY A 124 -9.30 4.04 -9.49
CA GLY A 124 -9.67 5.44 -9.49
C GLY A 124 -9.11 6.17 -10.73
N ALA A 125 -9.95 6.87 -11.50
CA ALA A 125 -9.52 7.62 -12.68
C ALA A 125 -8.77 8.92 -12.36
N GLY A 126 -8.43 9.17 -11.11
CA GLY A 126 -7.88 10.44 -10.65
C GLY A 126 -8.96 11.53 -10.51
N ARG A 127 -8.53 12.76 -10.22
CA ARG A 127 -9.48 13.89 -10.15
C ARG A 127 -9.55 14.60 -11.49
N LYS A 128 -10.73 14.65 -12.11
CA LYS A 128 -10.97 15.56 -13.23
C LYS A 128 -10.90 17.03 -12.78
N ARG A 129 -10.62 17.95 -13.71
CA ARG A 129 -10.82 19.39 -13.49
C ARG A 129 -12.26 19.61 -13.04
N GLY A 130 -12.47 20.02 -11.78
CA GLY A 130 -13.80 20.16 -11.19
C GLY A 130 -14.06 19.27 -9.97
N GLY A 131 -13.11 18.39 -9.61
CA GLY A 131 -13.10 17.71 -8.29
C GLY A 131 -13.83 16.38 -8.19
N ALA A 132 -14.64 15.98 -9.17
CA ALA A 132 -15.31 14.67 -9.17
C ALA A 132 -14.30 13.53 -9.36
N ARG A 133 -14.41 12.50 -8.53
CA ARG A 133 -13.69 11.23 -8.71
C ARG A 133 -14.54 10.31 -9.59
N GLU A 134 -13.90 9.53 -10.42
CA GLU A 134 -14.55 8.51 -11.25
C GLU A 134 -13.78 7.19 -11.11
N LEU A 135 -14.46 6.10 -11.37
CA LEU A 135 -13.82 4.81 -11.60
C LEU A 135 -13.50 4.69 -13.09
N VAL A 136 -12.38 4.08 -13.42
CA VAL A 136 -12.14 3.64 -14.81
C VAL A 136 -13.13 2.54 -15.17
N GLU A 137 -13.39 2.36 -16.46
CA GLU A 137 -14.22 1.26 -16.94
C GLU A 137 -13.68 -0.09 -16.45
N LEU A 138 -14.59 -0.99 -16.04
CA LEU A 138 -14.16 -2.30 -15.53
C LEU A 138 -13.26 -3.04 -16.51
N SER A 139 -13.59 -3.01 -17.80
CA SER A 139 -12.79 -3.63 -18.86
C SER A 139 -11.39 -3.06 -18.97
N GLU A 140 -11.21 -1.75 -18.73
CA GLU A 140 -9.89 -1.11 -18.70
C GLU A 140 -9.06 -1.62 -17.52
N GLN A 141 -9.64 -1.64 -16.31
CA GLN A 141 -8.91 -2.12 -15.15
C GLN A 141 -8.58 -3.62 -15.26
N LEU A 142 -9.47 -4.42 -15.83
CA LEU A 142 -9.19 -5.84 -16.10
C LEU A 142 -8.03 -6.03 -17.07
N ARG A 143 -7.89 -5.19 -18.11
CA ARG A 143 -6.72 -5.24 -18.98
C ARG A 143 -5.42 -4.95 -18.21
N LYS A 144 -5.43 -3.96 -17.30
CA LYS A 144 -4.27 -3.67 -16.45
C LYS A 144 -3.92 -4.80 -15.49
N ILE A 145 -4.92 -5.44 -14.86
CA ILE A 145 -4.72 -6.60 -13.98
C ILE A 145 -4.17 -7.80 -14.77
N ASN A 146 -4.71 -8.06 -15.96
CA ASN A 146 -4.19 -9.08 -16.85
C ASN A 146 -2.75 -8.79 -17.27
N ALA A 147 -2.40 -7.53 -17.52
CA ALA A 147 -1.02 -7.11 -17.83
C ALA A 147 -0.05 -7.42 -16.67
N VAL A 148 -0.47 -7.24 -15.40
CA VAL A 148 0.32 -7.71 -14.24
C VAL A 148 0.52 -9.22 -14.29
N THR A 149 -0.56 -10.00 -14.54
CA THR A 149 -0.51 -11.47 -14.60
C THR A 149 0.39 -11.96 -15.74
N GLU A 150 0.34 -11.32 -16.89
CA GLU A 150 1.21 -11.61 -18.04
C GLU A 150 2.68 -11.30 -17.72
N ALA A 151 2.96 -10.13 -17.10
CA ALA A 151 4.30 -9.76 -16.69
C ALA A 151 4.87 -10.76 -15.66
N LYS A 152 4.08 -11.15 -14.65
CA LYS A 152 4.45 -12.20 -13.68
C LYS A 152 4.85 -13.48 -14.38
N ARG A 153 4.03 -13.97 -15.32
CA ARG A 153 4.28 -15.20 -16.08
C ARG A 153 5.55 -15.10 -16.94
N ALA A 154 5.71 -13.99 -17.66
CA ALA A 154 6.86 -13.78 -18.53
C ALA A 154 8.19 -13.69 -17.75
N LEU A 155 8.17 -13.19 -16.51
CA LEU A 155 9.33 -13.06 -15.64
C LEU A 155 9.60 -14.32 -14.79
N GLY A 156 8.67 -15.26 -14.70
CA GLY A 156 8.70 -16.31 -13.67
C GLY A 156 8.57 -15.75 -12.25
N SER A 157 7.80 -14.67 -12.11
CA SER A 157 7.68 -13.93 -10.85
C SER A 157 6.41 -14.29 -10.08
N GLU A 158 6.56 -14.38 -8.76
CA GLU A 158 5.48 -14.56 -7.76
C GLU A 158 4.88 -13.22 -7.29
N PHE A 159 5.18 -12.11 -7.95
CA PHE A 159 4.79 -10.75 -7.55
C PHE A 159 3.35 -10.66 -7.06
N PHE A 160 3.12 -10.00 -5.92
CA PHE A 160 1.81 -9.92 -5.26
C PHE A 160 1.02 -8.72 -5.77
N LEU A 161 -0.22 -8.94 -6.20
CA LEU A 161 -1.13 -7.87 -6.63
C LEU A 161 -2.23 -7.64 -5.60
N ASN A 162 -2.24 -6.46 -4.98
CA ASN A 162 -3.31 -5.96 -4.15
C ASN A 162 -4.20 -5.03 -5.00
N ALA A 163 -5.26 -5.57 -5.59
CA ALA A 163 -6.14 -4.83 -6.49
C ALA A 163 -7.05 -3.89 -5.69
N ARG A 164 -6.86 -2.57 -5.84
CA ARG A 164 -7.58 -1.53 -5.10
C ARG A 164 -8.83 -1.09 -5.85
N ILE A 165 -9.92 -0.96 -5.10
CA ILE A 165 -11.23 -0.50 -5.57
C ILE A 165 -11.62 0.78 -4.83
N ASP A 166 -11.86 1.85 -5.58
CA ASP A 166 -12.22 3.17 -5.07
C ASP A 166 -13.75 3.44 -5.07
N ALA A 167 -14.59 2.41 -5.25
CA ALA A 167 -16.05 2.55 -5.38
C ALA A 167 -16.69 3.36 -4.23
N PHE A 168 -16.32 3.11 -2.96
CA PHE A 168 -16.86 3.85 -1.82
C PHE A 168 -16.39 5.31 -1.75
N MET A 169 -15.28 5.65 -2.41
CA MET A 169 -14.81 7.03 -2.54
C MET A 169 -15.54 7.78 -3.65
N VAL A 170 -15.88 7.07 -4.73
CA VAL A 170 -16.54 7.64 -5.91
C VAL A 170 -18.05 7.75 -5.71
N MET A 171 -18.65 6.77 -5.05
CA MET A 171 -20.10 6.67 -4.79
C MET A 171 -20.42 6.91 -3.31
N ALA A 172 -19.78 7.91 -2.68
CA ALA A 172 -19.89 8.15 -1.24
C ALA A 172 -21.35 8.41 -0.78
N ASP A 173 -22.16 9.02 -1.65
CA ASP A 173 -23.56 9.37 -1.37
C ASP A 173 -24.54 8.20 -1.53
N ASP A 174 -24.10 7.07 -2.13
CA ASP A 174 -24.92 5.87 -2.35
C ASP A 174 -24.16 4.60 -1.94
N GLN A 175 -24.17 4.32 -0.65
CA GLN A 175 -23.44 3.19 -0.06
C GLN A 175 -23.91 1.82 -0.59
N LYS A 176 -25.18 1.70 -0.98
CA LYS A 176 -25.70 0.45 -1.56
C LYS A 176 -25.12 0.22 -2.94
N LYS A 177 -25.17 1.22 -3.82
CA LYS A 177 -24.57 1.17 -5.15
C LYS A 177 -23.05 0.96 -5.08
N ALA A 178 -22.38 1.64 -4.14
CA ALA A 178 -20.95 1.46 -3.91
C ALA A 178 -20.62 0.01 -3.54
N LEU A 179 -21.41 -0.62 -2.66
CA LEU A 179 -21.20 -1.99 -2.24
C LEU A 179 -21.44 -3.00 -3.38
N ASP A 180 -22.53 -2.85 -4.14
CA ASP A 180 -22.82 -3.72 -5.26
C ASP A 180 -21.71 -3.65 -6.32
N GLU A 181 -21.19 -2.45 -6.63
CA GLU A 181 -20.07 -2.25 -7.54
C GLU A 181 -18.75 -2.77 -6.96
N ALA A 182 -18.50 -2.57 -5.67
CA ALA A 182 -17.31 -3.07 -4.98
C ALA A 182 -17.24 -4.62 -5.02
N ILE A 183 -18.35 -5.32 -4.80
CA ILE A 183 -18.43 -6.79 -4.88
C ILE A 183 -18.23 -7.25 -6.33
N ARG A 184 -18.90 -6.59 -7.29
CA ARG A 184 -18.80 -6.92 -8.71
C ARG A 184 -17.34 -6.81 -9.20
N ARG A 185 -16.68 -5.68 -8.92
CA ARG A 185 -15.27 -5.46 -9.28
C ARG A 185 -14.34 -6.39 -8.51
N GLY A 186 -14.57 -6.56 -7.21
CA GLY A 186 -13.75 -7.44 -6.36
C GLY A 186 -13.68 -8.86 -6.90
N ASN A 187 -14.81 -9.45 -7.29
CA ASN A 187 -14.84 -10.77 -7.87
C ASN A 187 -14.17 -10.83 -9.25
N ALA A 188 -14.39 -9.81 -10.10
CA ALA A 188 -13.76 -9.74 -11.41
C ALA A 188 -12.22 -9.57 -11.31
N TYR A 189 -11.72 -8.79 -10.33
CA TYR A 189 -10.28 -8.61 -10.10
C TYR A 189 -9.63 -9.86 -9.53
N ALA A 190 -10.33 -10.57 -8.63
CA ALA A 190 -9.87 -11.86 -8.10
C ALA A 190 -9.72 -12.89 -9.23
N GLU A 191 -10.71 -13.01 -10.13
CA GLU A 191 -10.69 -13.90 -11.28
C GLU A 191 -9.56 -13.55 -12.28
N ALA A 192 -9.28 -12.25 -12.47
CA ALA A 192 -8.21 -11.76 -13.33
C ALA A 192 -6.80 -11.93 -12.73
N GLY A 193 -6.67 -12.34 -11.46
CA GLY A 193 -5.38 -12.64 -10.81
C GLY A 193 -4.96 -11.68 -9.71
N GLY A 194 -5.89 -10.88 -9.15
CA GLY A 194 -5.67 -10.15 -7.91
C GLY A 194 -5.46 -11.10 -6.73
N ASP A 195 -4.34 -10.97 -6.03
CA ASP A 195 -4.03 -11.82 -4.87
C ASP A 195 -4.81 -11.42 -3.60
N CYS A 196 -5.17 -10.14 -3.49
CA CYS A 196 -6.00 -9.54 -2.44
C CYS A 196 -6.79 -8.36 -3.04
N ILE A 197 -7.99 -8.11 -2.53
CA ILE A 197 -8.84 -7.00 -2.96
C ILE A 197 -8.86 -5.93 -1.88
N PHE A 198 -8.58 -4.69 -2.26
CA PHE A 198 -8.36 -3.61 -1.32
C PHE A 198 -9.39 -2.50 -1.47
N TYR A 199 -10.10 -2.18 -0.39
CA TYR A 199 -11.15 -1.18 -0.37
C TYR A 199 -10.76 0.04 0.48
N LEU A 200 -11.08 1.22 -0.03
CA LEU A 200 -10.91 2.49 0.67
C LEU A 200 -12.27 3.05 1.12
N SER A 201 -12.24 3.90 2.15
CA SER A 201 -13.43 4.66 2.63
C SER A 201 -14.61 3.78 3.04
N VAL A 202 -14.35 2.56 3.53
CA VAL A 202 -15.36 1.67 4.09
C VAL A 202 -15.13 1.51 5.60
N HIS A 203 -16.17 1.80 6.41
CA HIS A 203 -16.08 1.80 7.88
C HIS A 203 -17.21 0.99 8.54
N SER A 204 -18.31 0.74 7.82
CA SER A 204 -19.46 -0.02 8.34
C SER A 204 -19.10 -1.49 8.52
N ARG A 205 -19.30 -2.04 9.73
CA ARG A 205 -19.12 -3.46 10.04
C ARG A 205 -19.98 -4.36 9.14
N GLU A 206 -21.22 -3.94 8.87
CA GLU A 206 -22.14 -4.67 8.01
C GLU A 206 -21.59 -4.77 6.58
N ILE A 207 -21.15 -3.65 6.00
CA ILE A 207 -20.58 -3.59 4.66
C ILE A 207 -19.30 -4.41 4.59
N ILE A 208 -18.38 -4.25 5.56
CA ILE A 208 -17.14 -5.00 5.63
C ILE A 208 -17.40 -6.52 5.71
N GLY A 209 -18.34 -6.94 6.58
CA GLY A 209 -18.71 -8.34 6.68
C GLY A 209 -19.37 -8.90 5.42
N ARG A 210 -20.12 -8.08 4.67
CA ARG A 210 -20.65 -8.48 3.36
C ARG A 210 -19.54 -8.65 2.33
N LEU A 211 -18.61 -7.71 2.23
CA LEU A 211 -17.43 -7.81 1.35
C LEU A 211 -16.65 -9.11 1.64
N ALA A 212 -16.40 -9.40 2.92
CA ALA A 212 -15.65 -10.60 3.32
C ALA A 212 -16.35 -11.92 2.93
N ARG A 213 -17.69 -11.95 2.90
CA ARG A 213 -18.47 -13.15 2.52
C ARG A 213 -18.71 -13.28 1.02
N GLU A 214 -18.88 -12.16 0.32
CA GLU A 214 -19.37 -12.16 -1.08
C GLU A 214 -18.22 -12.02 -2.10
N VAL A 215 -17.01 -11.57 -1.67
CA VAL A 215 -15.83 -11.49 -2.53
C VAL A 215 -15.01 -12.78 -2.40
N LYS A 216 -14.69 -13.40 -3.55
CA LYS A 216 -14.02 -14.71 -3.63
C LYS A 216 -12.50 -14.63 -3.56
N ALA A 217 -11.97 -13.70 -2.76
CA ALA A 217 -10.54 -13.52 -2.52
C ALA A 217 -10.32 -12.94 -1.13
N PRO A 218 -9.09 -13.02 -0.57
CA PRO A 218 -8.74 -12.25 0.62
C PRO A 218 -9.05 -10.77 0.42
N ILE A 219 -9.63 -10.11 1.43
CA ILE A 219 -9.92 -8.69 1.35
C ILE A 219 -9.12 -7.87 2.36
N SER A 220 -8.87 -6.63 2.00
CA SER A 220 -8.16 -5.62 2.78
C SER A 220 -8.96 -4.31 2.81
N ILE A 221 -8.79 -3.53 3.87
CA ILE A 221 -9.28 -2.14 3.92
C ILE A 221 -8.18 -1.16 4.31
N LEU A 222 -8.40 0.11 3.96
CA LEU A 222 -7.68 1.23 4.56
C LEU A 222 -8.40 1.64 5.84
N ALA A 223 -7.79 1.37 7.00
CA ALA A 223 -8.34 1.75 8.28
C ALA A 223 -8.00 3.20 8.66
N GLY A 224 -8.90 3.81 9.40
CA GLY A 224 -8.79 5.15 9.94
C GLY A 224 -9.50 5.27 11.30
N PRO A 225 -9.65 6.49 11.85
CA PRO A 225 -10.23 6.69 13.18
C PRO A 225 -11.66 6.15 13.36
N GLN A 226 -12.41 5.99 12.26
CA GLN A 226 -13.79 5.49 12.27
C GLN A 226 -13.89 3.99 11.99
N SER A 227 -12.78 3.32 11.69
CA SER A 227 -12.77 1.90 11.38
C SER A 227 -12.93 1.05 12.63
N PRO A 228 -13.51 -0.16 12.53
CA PRO A 228 -13.44 -1.15 13.60
C PRO A 228 -12.00 -1.44 14.01
N SER A 229 -11.80 -1.92 15.24
CA SER A 229 -10.49 -2.36 15.72
C SER A 229 -9.96 -3.55 14.89
N VAL A 230 -8.65 -3.81 14.98
CA VAL A 230 -8.02 -4.94 14.27
C VAL A 230 -8.68 -6.27 14.62
N ASN A 231 -9.00 -6.49 15.90
CA ASN A 231 -9.67 -7.72 16.33
C ASN A 231 -11.07 -7.86 15.72
N GLU A 232 -11.85 -6.78 15.71
CA GLU A 232 -13.17 -6.77 15.07
C GLU A 232 -13.09 -6.97 13.56
N LEU A 233 -12.06 -6.43 12.90
CA LEU A 233 -11.83 -6.66 11.47
C LEU A 233 -11.49 -8.11 11.20
N GLN A 234 -10.69 -8.75 12.06
CA GLN A 234 -10.40 -10.19 11.99
C GLN A 234 -11.68 -11.02 12.15
N ASP A 235 -12.51 -10.70 13.13
CA ASP A 235 -13.79 -11.41 13.38
C ASP A 235 -14.76 -11.26 12.20
N LEU A 236 -14.68 -10.14 11.45
CA LEU A 236 -15.44 -9.91 10.23
C LEU A 236 -14.88 -10.67 9.01
N GLY A 237 -13.72 -11.34 9.15
CA GLY A 237 -13.12 -12.16 8.10
C GLY A 237 -12.15 -11.40 7.18
N LEU A 238 -11.61 -10.24 7.61
CA LEU A 238 -10.58 -9.55 6.84
C LEU A 238 -9.24 -10.28 6.94
N ALA A 239 -8.57 -10.36 5.78
CA ALA A 239 -7.25 -10.95 5.68
C ALA A 239 -6.13 -9.95 5.96
N ARG A 240 -6.37 -8.64 5.68
CA ARG A 240 -5.37 -7.59 5.76
C ARG A 240 -6.00 -6.25 6.14
N VAL A 241 -5.23 -5.42 6.84
CA VAL A 241 -5.55 -4.01 7.10
C VAL A 241 -4.31 -3.14 6.91
N SER A 242 -4.48 -1.95 6.33
CA SER A 242 -3.41 -0.96 6.19
C SER A 242 -3.88 0.43 6.62
N TYR A 243 -2.94 1.38 6.78
CA TYR A 243 -3.19 2.68 7.38
C TYR A 243 -2.78 3.86 6.48
N GLY A 244 -2.33 3.60 5.26
CA GLY A 244 -1.93 4.62 4.30
C GLY A 244 -0.98 5.66 4.90
N SER A 245 -1.26 6.95 4.68
CA SER A 245 -0.45 8.06 5.17
C SER A 245 -0.68 8.45 6.66
N ALA A 246 -1.33 7.60 7.47
CA ALA A 246 -1.65 7.94 8.86
C ALA A 246 -0.38 8.28 9.68
N PHE A 247 0.70 7.53 9.49
CA PHE A 247 1.95 7.74 10.21
C PHE A 247 2.65 9.05 9.81
N LEU A 248 2.66 9.41 8.53
CA LEU A 248 3.13 10.74 8.10
C LEU A 248 2.29 11.83 8.73
N LYS A 249 0.96 11.71 8.72
CA LYS A 249 0.06 12.71 9.34
C LYS A 249 0.35 12.87 10.83
N ALA A 250 0.60 11.77 11.54
CA ALA A 250 0.99 11.81 12.95
C ALA A 250 2.33 12.51 13.16
N ALA A 251 3.36 12.19 12.35
CA ALA A 251 4.68 12.81 12.42
C ALA A 251 4.63 14.32 12.17
N ILE A 252 3.94 14.75 11.10
CA ILE A 252 3.75 16.18 10.79
C ILE A 252 2.90 16.88 11.85
N GLY A 253 1.91 16.19 12.42
CA GLY A 253 1.13 16.71 13.56
C GLY A 253 2.00 16.99 14.78
N GLY A 254 2.89 16.05 15.13
CA GLY A 254 3.88 16.22 16.19
C GLY A 254 4.87 17.37 15.90
N THR A 255 5.41 17.43 14.70
CA THR A 255 6.30 18.50 14.24
C THR A 255 5.62 19.87 14.36
N ARG A 256 4.35 19.98 13.93
CA ARG A 256 3.55 21.22 14.06
C ARG A 256 3.33 21.62 15.50
N LYS A 257 3.07 20.66 16.41
CA LYS A 257 2.91 20.90 17.85
C LYS A 257 4.20 21.51 18.42
N LEU A 258 5.34 20.89 18.17
CA LEU A 258 6.66 21.36 18.62
C LEU A 258 7.02 22.74 18.06
N ALA A 259 6.83 22.95 16.75
CA ALA A 259 7.12 24.22 16.10
C ALA A 259 6.28 25.37 16.70
N ARG A 260 4.99 25.12 17.00
CA ARG A 260 4.12 26.08 17.66
C ARG A 260 4.60 26.41 19.08
N GLU A 261 4.98 25.40 19.87
CA GLU A 261 5.54 25.58 21.22
C GLU A 261 6.76 26.48 21.21
N ILE A 262 7.69 26.29 20.25
CA ILE A 262 8.88 27.11 20.09
C ILE A 262 8.51 28.57 19.77
N LEU A 263 7.59 28.79 18.83
CA LEU A 263 7.16 30.13 18.42
C LEU A 263 6.44 30.90 19.51
N GLU A 264 5.58 30.25 20.29
CA GLU A 264 4.71 30.86 21.29
C GLU A 264 5.41 31.00 22.66
N ASN A 265 6.21 30.02 23.06
CA ASN A 265 6.74 29.91 24.44
C ASN A 265 8.27 29.89 24.51
N GLY A 266 8.98 29.72 23.39
CA GLY A 266 10.43 29.58 23.38
C GLY A 266 10.93 28.29 24.05
N THR A 267 10.09 27.24 24.16
CA THR A 267 10.42 25.98 24.83
C THR A 267 10.30 24.78 23.88
N VAL A 268 10.84 23.62 24.28
CA VAL A 268 10.83 22.35 23.55
C VAL A 268 10.39 21.19 24.45
N THR A 269 9.47 21.45 25.37
CA THR A 269 9.05 20.49 26.40
C THR A 269 8.34 19.27 25.80
N SER A 270 7.62 19.44 24.68
CA SER A 270 6.95 18.36 23.98
C SER A 270 7.93 17.39 23.28
N LEU A 271 9.21 17.74 23.13
CA LEU A 271 10.23 16.84 22.57
C LEU A 271 10.56 15.66 23.52
N LYS A 272 10.20 15.73 24.80
CA LYS A 272 10.43 14.64 25.76
C LYS A 272 9.79 13.31 25.36
N GLU A 273 8.73 13.36 24.55
CA GLU A 273 8.04 12.18 24.00
C GLU A 273 8.65 11.69 22.66
N GLY A 274 9.63 12.44 22.13
CA GLY A 274 10.28 12.11 20.87
C GLY A 274 11.35 11.02 21.01
N MET A 275 11.57 10.28 19.91
CA MET A 275 12.64 9.30 19.83
C MET A 275 14.00 9.97 19.98
N GLN A 276 14.88 9.38 20.78
CA GLN A 276 16.19 9.93 21.07
C GLN A 276 17.21 9.60 19.96
N THR A 277 18.21 10.46 19.76
CA THR A 277 19.26 10.28 18.74
C THR A 277 19.92 8.89 18.75
N PRO A 278 20.27 8.28 19.92
CA PRO A 278 20.84 6.93 19.94
C PRO A 278 19.87 5.87 19.38
N GLU A 279 18.55 6.01 19.60
CA GLU A 279 17.53 5.08 19.11
C GLU A 279 17.40 5.19 17.58
N ILE A 280 17.39 6.43 17.05
CA ILE A 280 17.38 6.68 15.60
C ILE A 280 18.63 6.09 14.95
N ASN A 281 19.82 6.34 15.54
CA ASN A 281 21.09 5.79 15.05
C ASN A 281 21.09 4.26 15.05
N ALA A 282 20.49 3.62 16.07
CA ALA A 282 20.37 2.17 16.14
C ALA A 282 19.52 1.60 15.00
N LEU A 283 18.43 2.28 14.61
CA LEU A 283 17.61 1.88 13.46
C LEU A 283 18.42 1.84 12.16
N VAL A 284 19.13 2.93 11.85
CA VAL A 284 19.85 3.04 10.58
C VAL A 284 21.15 2.24 10.55
N THR A 285 21.77 1.95 11.70
CA THR A 285 23.01 1.17 11.78
C THR A 285 22.80 -0.32 11.59
N LYS A 286 21.65 -0.87 11.96
CA LYS A 286 21.31 -2.28 11.71
C LYS A 286 21.39 -2.65 10.22
N LYS A 287 21.07 -1.71 9.33
CA LYS A 287 21.13 -1.88 7.87
C LYS A 287 22.56 -2.15 7.36
N ASN A 288 23.58 -1.63 8.02
CA ASN A 288 24.99 -1.73 7.56
C ASN A 288 25.69 -3.00 8.04
N ARG A 289 24.99 -3.96 8.68
CA ARG A 289 25.55 -5.19 9.24
C ARG A 289 25.14 -6.47 8.48
N ASN A 290 24.33 -6.35 7.42
CA ASN A 290 23.95 -7.40 6.49
C ASN A 290 24.41 -7.02 5.08
#